data_f5d3b077299b383b9dfa4c96ef972a45
#
_entry.id   f5d3b077299b383b9dfa4c96ef972a45
#
_cell.length_a   1.000
_cell.length_b   1.000
_cell.length_c   1.000
_cell.angle_alpha   90.00
_cell.angle_beta   90.00
_cell.angle_gamma   90.00
#
_symmetry.space_group_name_H-M   'P 1'
#
loop_
_entity.id
_entity.type
_entity.pdbx_description
1 polymer ?
#
loop_
_entity_poly.entity_id
_entity_poly.type
_entity_poly.pdbx_seq_one_letter_code
_entity_poly.pdbx_strand_id
1 'polypeptide(L)'
;IFLFHYSYILLGDSMLKKIYTRKIMVATLALFALFLLYLMPNNEKLDYKIKNTSLEYEYSNQKEVIYLLDTNGYVARTTIKSENLDPQKTALDVAKGLIIDGEKSHIIPNGFRAIIPAGTEILGLNLENKTLTINFSKDLLNINEKDEEKMIEAIIYSLTSIEGIDKVTIQVEGKTLENLPHSKKNITFPQDKKYGINKKYDLTTTSSIESYTVYYVCQQNDDQYYVPVTKYINNKGEDKIKIIVDELSTSPIYETNLMSYLDTNVVLKD
;
A
#
# COMPACT_ATOMS: atom_id res chain seq x y z
N ILE A 1 -52.88 78.55 -31.79
CA ILE A 1 -52.75 77.15 -31.34
C ILE A 1 -51.61 76.44 -32.09
N PHE A 2 -51.28 76.77 -33.34
CA PHE A 2 -50.24 76.11 -34.15
C PHE A 2 -48.79 76.43 -33.71
N LEU A 3 -48.59 77.63 -33.12
CA LEU A 3 -47.19 78.05 -32.64
C LEU A 3 -46.72 77.36 -31.34
N PHE A 4 -47.68 76.96 -30.50
CA PHE A 4 -47.34 76.28 -29.26
C PHE A 4 -46.94 74.78 -29.51
N HIS A 5 -47.46 74.15 -30.52
CA HIS A 5 -47.15 72.76 -30.81
C HIS A 5 -45.73 72.56 -31.39
N TYR A 6 -45.23 73.53 -32.17
CA TYR A 6 -43.90 73.53 -32.74
C TYR A 6 -42.81 73.76 -31.69
N SER A 7 -43.12 74.54 -30.65
CA SER A 7 -42.19 74.79 -29.56
C SER A 7 -41.91 73.55 -28.66
N TYR A 8 -42.92 72.70 -28.44
CA TYR A 8 -42.79 71.49 -27.66
C TYR A 8 -42.02 70.40 -28.40
N ILE A 9 -42.14 70.29 -29.70
CA ILE A 9 -41.38 69.30 -30.50
C ILE A 9 -39.90 69.67 -30.55
N LEU A 10 -39.51 70.93 -30.67
CA LEU A 10 -38.16 71.43 -30.67
C LEU A 10 -37.44 71.28 -29.31
N LEU A 11 -38.15 71.44 -28.20
CA LEU A 11 -37.59 71.25 -26.85
C LEU A 11 -37.37 69.73 -26.54
N GLY A 12 -38.30 68.89 -26.98
CA GLY A 12 -38.22 67.43 -26.82
C GLY A 12 -37.02 66.87 -27.57
N ASP A 13 -36.76 67.28 -28.77
CA ASP A 13 -35.65 66.76 -29.60
C ASP A 13 -34.30 67.20 -29.08
N SER A 14 -34.18 68.43 -28.53
CA SER A 14 -32.95 68.95 -27.89
C SER A 14 -32.62 68.22 -26.56
N MET A 15 -33.66 67.90 -25.80
CA MET A 15 -33.50 67.14 -24.54
C MET A 15 -33.12 65.69 -24.80
N LEU A 16 -33.78 65.05 -25.77
CA LEU A 16 -33.43 63.68 -26.18
C LEU A 16 -32.02 63.58 -26.75
N LYS A 17 -31.58 64.50 -27.60
CA LYS A 17 -30.20 64.58 -28.09
C LYS A 17 -29.20 64.80 -26.96
N LYS A 18 -29.51 65.60 -25.97
CA LYS A 18 -28.66 65.87 -24.82
C LYS A 18 -28.52 64.66 -23.87
N ILE A 19 -29.58 63.86 -23.74
CA ILE A 19 -29.58 62.62 -22.96
C ILE A 19 -28.83 61.55 -23.70
N TYR A 20 -29.00 61.46 -25.02
CA TYR A 20 -28.33 60.47 -25.86
C TYR A 20 -26.80 60.70 -25.92
N THR A 21 -26.39 61.95 -26.10
CA THR A 21 -24.96 62.33 -26.10
C THR A 21 -24.31 62.11 -24.72
N ARG A 22 -25.02 62.34 -23.60
CA ARG A 22 -24.49 62.01 -22.27
C ARG A 22 -24.30 60.49 -22.08
N LYS A 23 -25.23 59.65 -22.52
CA LYS A 23 -25.10 58.19 -22.44
C LYS A 23 -23.95 57.66 -23.31
N ILE A 24 -23.82 58.21 -24.52
CA ILE A 24 -22.70 57.86 -25.39
C ILE A 24 -21.36 58.30 -24.75
N MET A 25 -21.29 59.51 -24.19
CA MET A 25 -20.08 60.02 -23.57
C MET A 25 -19.69 59.20 -22.33
N VAL A 26 -20.63 58.70 -21.53
CA VAL A 26 -20.35 57.81 -20.40
C VAL A 26 -19.88 56.46 -20.87
N ALA A 27 -20.50 55.90 -21.93
CA ALA A 27 -20.13 54.61 -22.51
C ALA A 27 -18.71 54.68 -23.12
N THR A 28 -18.37 55.76 -23.83
CA THR A 28 -17.04 55.92 -24.41
C THR A 28 -15.99 56.12 -23.33
N LEU A 29 -16.30 56.84 -22.23
CA LEU A 29 -15.39 57.02 -21.09
C LEU A 29 -15.15 55.70 -20.35
N ALA A 30 -16.19 54.86 -20.21
CA ALA A 30 -16.05 53.55 -19.61
C ALA A 30 -15.18 52.59 -20.47
N LEU A 31 -15.41 52.59 -21.82
CA LEU A 31 -14.56 51.84 -22.75
C LEU A 31 -13.12 52.33 -22.73
N PHE A 32 -12.90 53.63 -22.65
CA PHE A 32 -11.54 54.18 -22.53
C PHE A 32 -10.85 53.81 -21.22
N ALA A 33 -11.60 53.77 -20.13
CA ALA A 33 -11.08 53.30 -18.84
C ALA A 33 -10.70 51.83 -18.87
N LEU A 34 -11.52 50.97 -19.50
CA LEU A 34 -11.18 49.54 -19.74
C LEU A 34 -9.96 49.38 -20.65
N PHE A 35 -9.84 50.22 -21.67
CA PHE A 35 -8.67 50.23 -22.56
C PHE A 35 -7.39 50.66 -21.80
N LEU A 36 -7.49 51.63 -20.91
CA LEU A 36 -6.33 51.99 -20.04
C LEU A 36 -5.96 50.88 -19.06
N LEU A 37 -6.94 50.16 -18.51
CA LEU A 37 -6.68 48.98 -17.68
C LEU A 37 -6.02 47.86 -18.46
N TYR A 38 -6.40 47.66 -19.75
CA TYR A 38 -5.79 46.69 -20.63
C TYR A 38 -4.33 47.07 -21.00
N LEU A 39 -4.04 48.39 -21.12
CA LEU A 39 -2.70 48.90 -21.38
C LEU A 39 -1.81 48.96 -20.14
N MET A 40 -2.38 48.80 -18.94
CA MET A 40 -1.55 48.64 -17.75
C MET A 40 -0.67 47.39 -17.93
N PRO A 41 0.64 47.55 -17.95
CA PRO A 41 1.51 46.37 -17.98
C PRO A 41 1.22 45.57 -16.73
N ASN A 42 0.78 44.34 -16.94
CA ASN A 42 0.63 43.37 -15.86
C ASN A 42 2.06 43.01 -15.41
N ASN A 43 2.66 43.92 -14.64
CA ASN A 43 3.99 43.76 -14.05
C ASN A 43 3.96 42.83 -12.84
N GLU A 44 2.95 41.98 -12.69
CA GLU A 44 3.15 40.74 -12.02
C GLU A 44 3.99 39.84 -12.92
N LYS A 45 5.27 40.18 -13.06
CA LYS A 45 6.27 39.13 -13.05
C LYS A 45 6.03 38.43 -11.73
N LEU A 46 5.24 37.37 -11.77
CA LEU A 46 5.38 36.28 -10.83
C LEU A 46 6.86 35.92 -10.94
N ASP A 47 7.68 36.57 -10.12
CA ASP A 47 9.01 36.13 -9.78
C ASP A 47 8.75 34.79 -9.07
N TYR A 48 8.49 33.75 -9.88
CA TYR A 48 8.82 32.41 -9.48
C TYR A 48 10.33 32.45 -9.29
N LYS A 49 10.80 33.00 -8.18
CA LYS A 49 11.94 32.44 -7.53
C LYS A 49 11.57 30.97 -7.41
N ILE A 50 11.88 30.20 -8.45
CA ILE A 50 12.29 28.83 -8.29
C ILE A 50 13.42 28.98 -7.28
N LYS A 51 13.08 28.97 -5.97
CA LYS A 51 14.00 28.46 -5.00
C LYS A 51 14.44 27.19 -5.71
N ASN A 52 15.70 27.10 -6.09
CA ASN A 52 16.41 25.87 -6.18
C ASN A 52 16.44 25.30 -4.75
N THR A 53 15.28 24.99 -4.22
CA THR A 53 15.11 23.84 -3.38
C THR A 53 15.61 22.77 -4.34
N SER A 54 16.89 22.37 -4.20
CA SER A 54 17.23 21.00 -4.47
C SER A 54 15.96 20.27 -4.10
N LEU A 55 15.31 19.64 -5.07
CA LEU A 55 14.35 18.61 -4.77
C LEU A 55 15.19 17.64 -3.96
N GLU A 56 15.31 17.89 -2.66
CA GLU A 56 15.42 16.85 -1.70
C GLU A 56 14.18 16.05 -2.04
N TYR A 57 14.38 15.05 -2.88
CA TYR A 57 13.44 13.98 -3.03
C TYR A 57 13.21 13.54 -1.59
N GLU A 58 12.14 14.04 -1.00
CA GLU A 58 11.58 13.41 0.17
C GLU A 58 11.28 12.00 -0.28
N TYR A 59 12.21 11.09 0.00
CA TYR A 59 12.03 9.64 -0.06
C TYR A 59 10.94 9.19 0.93
N SER A 60 10.14 10.14 1.43
CA SER A 60 9.06 9.96 2.40
C SER A 60 7.88 9.12 1.92
N ASN A 61 7.96 8.52 0.72
CA ASN A 61 6.92 7.64 0.16
C ASN A 61 7.43 6.25 -0.23
N GLN A 62 8.56 5.81 0.29
CA GLN A 62 8.97 4.43 0.08
C GLN A 62 7.96 3.51 0.77
N LYS A 63 7.36 2.63 -0.01
CA LYS A 63 6.41 1.63 0.49
C LYS A 63 7.16 0.33 0.72
N GLU A 64 7.13 -0.14 1.94
CA GLU A 64 7.69 -1.42 2.31
C GLU A 64 6.62 -2.49 2.38
N VAL A 65 6.98 -3.68 1.93
CA VAL A 65 6.09 -4.83 1.97
C VAL A 65 6.00 -5.36 3.41
N ILE A 66 4.77 -5.55 3.87
CA ILE A 66 4.48 -6.17 5.14
C ILE A 66 3.40 -7.24 4.96
N TYR A 67 3.45 -8.29 5.75
CA TYR A 67 2.47 -9.36 5.75
C TYR A 67 1.68 -9.32 7.05
N LEU A 68 0.39 -9.09 6.94
CA LEU A 68 -0.55 -8.89 8.05
C LEU A 68 -1.71 -9.85 7.95
N LEU A 69 -2.44 -10.07 9.04
CA LEU A 69 -3.68 -10.83 8.98
C LEU A 69 -4.79 -10.01 8.32
N ASP A 70 -5.46 -10.60 7.34
CA ASP A 70 -6.69 -10.07 6.76
C ASP A 70 -7.93 -10.44 7.60
N THR A 71 -9.10 -9.97 7.18
CA THR A 71 -10.38 -10.27 7.84
C THR A 71 -10.79 -11.74 7.74
N ASN A 72 -10.25 -12.49 6.77
CA ASN A 72 -10.49 -13.91 6.57
C ASN A 72 -9.50 -14.79 7.34
N GLY A 73 -8.52 -14.16 8.01
CA GLY A 73 -7.50 -14.84 8.80
C GLY A 73 -6.33 -15.38 7.98
N TYR A 74 -6.14 -14.92 6.75
CA TYR A 74 -4.93 -15.18 5.97
C TYR A 74 -3.83 -14.18 6.30
N VAL A 75 -2.59 -14.63 6.22
CA VAL A 75 -1.41 -13.75 6.21
C VAL A 75 -1.28 -13.19 4.79
N ALA A 76 -1.68 -11.95 4.60
CA ALA A 76 -1.82 -11.31 3.31
C ALA A 76 -0.79 -10.20 3.11
N ARG A 77 -0.37 -10.00 1.87
CA ARG A 77 0.62 -9.01 1.47
C ARG A 77 -0.01 -7.63 1.34
N THR A 78 0.54 -6.66 2.05
CA THR A 78 0.20 -5.24 1.91
C THR A 78 1.46 -4.38 1.97
N THR A 79 1.31 -3.07 2.03
CA THR A 79 2.44 -2.14 2.13
C THR A 79 2.20 -1.11 3.22
N ILE A 80 3.26 -0.72 3.89
CA ILE A 80 3.30 0.41 4.82
C ILE A 80 4.31 1.45 4.33
N LYS A 81 4.17 2.69 4.79
CA LYS A 81 5.17 3.73 4.54
C LYS A 81 6.37 3.49 5.45
N SER A 82 7.57 3.55 4.88
CA SER A 82 8.84 3.59 5.62
C SER A 82 9.62 4.83 5.23
N GLU A 83 10.28 5.43 6.19
CA GLU A 83 11.13 6.61 5.99
C GLU A 83 12.62 6.23 5.94
N ASN A 84 12.93 4.95 6.13
CA ASN A 84 14.29 4.47 6.22
C ASN A 84 14.74 3.77 4.92
N LEU A 85 15.98 4.06 4.52
CA LEU A 85 16.67 3.38 3.40
C LEU A 85 17.63 2.28 3.89
N ASP A 86 18.01 2.31 5.14
CA ASP A 86 18.89 1.31 5.75
C ASP A 86 18.09 0.03 6.04
N PRO A 87 18.49 -1.14 5.53
CA PRO A 87 17.74 -2.37 5.68
C PRO A 87 17.44 -2.74 7.14
N GLN A 88 18.37 -2.49 8.05
CA GLN A 88 18.18 -2.81 9.46
C GLN A 88 17.15 -1.88 10.12
N LYS A 89 17.16 -0.59 9.79
CA LYS A 89 16.16 0.37 10.28
C LYS A 89 14.80 0.10 9.68
N THR A 90 14.73 -0.20 8.38
CA THR A 90 13.51 -0.62 7.70
C THR A 90 12.93 -1.87 8.34
N ALA A 91 13.78 -2.86 8.68
CA ALA A 91 13.34 -4.06 9.36
C ALA A 91 12.75 -3.76 10.75
N LEU A 92 13.32 -2.80 11.49
CA LEU A 92 12.77 -2.36 12.76
C LEU A 92 11.36 -1.73 12.58
N ASP A 93 11.19 -0.85 11.58
CA ASP A 93 9.90 -0.23 11.30
C ASP A 93 8.85 -1.26 10.89
N VAL A 94 9.21 -2.19 10.01
CA VAL A 94 8.32 -3.27 9.57
C VAL A 94 7.96 -4.19 10.75
N ALA A 95 8.94 -4.57 11.58
CA ALA A 95 8.69 -5.41 12.76
C ALA A 95 7.76 -4.73 13.79
N LYS A 96 7.93 -3.41 14.02
CA LYS A 96 7.01 -2.61 14.83
C LYS A 96 5.59 -2.59 14.27
N GLY A 97 5.44 -2.60 12.94
CA GLY A 97 4.13 -2.69 12.28
C GLY A 97 3.42 -4.03 12.46
N LEU A 98 4.15 -5.09 12.83
CA LEU A 98 3.57 -6.40 13.13
C LEU A 98 3.01 -6.52 14.56
N ILE A 99 3.29 -5.57 15.46
CA ILE A 99 2.88 -5.62 16.88
C ILE A 99 1.49 -5.00 17.04
N ILE A 100 0.58 -5.75 17.66
CA ILE A 100 -0.79 -5.29 17.98
C ILE A 100 -0.70 -4.10 18.94
N ASP A 101 -1.45 -3.03 18.62
CA ASP A 101 -1.47 -1.78 19.39
C ASP A 101 -0.07 -1.17 19.61
N GLY A 102 0.90 -1.55 18.76
CA GLY A 102 2.25 -1.02 18.79
C GLY A 102 2.36 0.40 18.23
N GLU A 103 3.57 0.95 18.32
CA GLU A 103 3.89 2.32 17.87
C GLU A 103 3.47 2.62 16.42
N LYS A 104 3.51 1.62 15.56
CA LYS A 104 3.18 1.72 14.12
C LYS A 104 1.79 1.21 13.75
N SER A 105 0.92 0.94 14.73
CA SER A 105 -0.44 0.42 14.46
C SER A 105 -1.30 1.37 13.62
N HIS A 106 -1.07 2.68 13.71
CA HIS A 106 -1.80 3.72 12.98
C HIS A 106 -1.53 3.74 11.45
N ILE A 107 -0.45 3.08 10.99
CA ILE A 107 -0.10 3.01 9.56
C ILE A 107 -0.60 1.74 8.87
N ILE A 108 -1.23 0.83 9.62
CA ILE A 108 -1.79 -0.42 9.07
C ILE A 108 -3.01 -0.07 8.21
N PRO A 109 -3.08 -0.54 6.95
CA PRO A 109 -4.23 -0.32 6.09
C PRO A 109 -5.51 -0.94 6.66
N ASN A 110 -6.66 -0.33 6.36
CA ASN A 110 -7.97 -0.87 6.75
C ASN A 110 -8.14 -2.30 6.20
N GLY A 111 -8.75 -3.17 7.02
CA GLY A 111 -8.96 -4.57 6.66
C GLY A 111 -7.81 -5.50 7.01
N PHE A 112 -6.71 -4.95 7.53
CA PHE A 112 -5.58 -5.72 8.02
C PHE A 112 -5.38 -5.49 9.52
N ARG A 113 -4.77 -6.47 10.19
CA ARG A 113 -4.38 -6.36 11.59
C ARG A 113 -3.00 -6.97 11.83
N ALA A 114 -2.28 -6.38 12.75
CA ALA A 114 -1.04 -6.93 13.27
C ALA A 114 -1.28 -8.29 13.96
N ILE A 115 -0.22 -9.07 14.16
CA ILE A 115 -0.32 -10.44 14.68
C ILE A 115 0.57 -10.69 15.91
N ILE A 116 1.67 -9.96 16.05
CA ILE A 116 2.54 -10.09 17.23
C ILE A 116 1.77 -9.58 18.46
N PRO A 117 1.75 -10.31 19.57
CA PRO A 117 1.00 -9.91 20.77
C PRO A 117 1.32 -8.49 21.24
N ALA A 118 0.29 -7.78 21.72
CA ALA A 118 0.45 -6.46 22.31
C ALA A 118 1.43 -6.51 23.51
N GLY A 119 2.20 -5.44 23.69
CA GLY A 119 3.21 -5.36 24.73
C GLY A 119 4.53 -6.07 24.39
N THR A 120 4.64 -6.74 23.24
CA THR A 120 5.91 -7.31 22.79
C THR A 120 6.88 -6.18 22.46
N GLU A 121 8.09 -6.26 23.03
CA GLU A 121 9.19 -5.33 22.76
C GLU A 121 10.22 -5.97 21.85
N ILE A 122 10.85 -5.15 20.99
CA ILE A 122 12.02 -5.54 20.19
C ILE A 122 13.27 -5.19 20.98
N LEU A 123 13.90 -6.18 21.58
CA LEU A 123 15.07 -6.03 22.45
C LEU A 123 16.37 -5.83 21.68
N GLY A 124 16.41 -6.25 20.43
CA GLY A 124 17.59 -6.09 19.58
C GLY A 124 17.35 -6.58 18.16
N LEU A 125 18.19 -6.05 17.26
CA LEU A 125 18.14 -6.35 15.84
C LEU A 125 19.56 -6.28 15.27
N ASN A 126 19.99 -7.34 14.59
CA ASN A 126 21.32 -7.42 13.99
C ASN A 126 21.24 -8.04 12.60
N LEU A 127 21.83 -7.38 11.61
CA LEU A 127 21.90 -7.86 10.23
C LEU A 127 23.34 -8.21 9.87
N GLU A 128 23.59 -9.49 9.65
CA GLU A 128 24.90 -10.01 9.23
C GLU A 128 24.73 -10.97 8.06
N ASN A 129 25.53 -10.82 7.02
CA ASN A 129 25.54 -11.71 5.86
C ASN A 129 24.14 -11.99 5.31
N LYS A 130 23.31 -10.93 5.21
CA LYS A 130 21.91 -10.98 4.77
C LYS A 130 20.97 -11.82 5.66
N THR A 131 21.42 -12.20 6.85
CA THR A 131 20.60 -12.86 7.86
C THR A 131 20.30 -11.86 8.96
N LEU A 132 19.02 -11.57 9.13
CA LEU A 132 18.53 -10.71 10.19
C LEU A 132 18.22 -11.53 11.43
N THR A 133 18.88 -11.23 12.54
CA THR A 133 18.50 -11.75 13.85
C THR A 133 17.68 -10.71 14.57
N ILE A 134 16.44 -11.04 14.94
CA ILE A 134 15.54 -10.19 15.71
C ILE A 134 15.24 -10.84 17.06
N ASN A 135 15.42 -10.07 18.14
CA ASN A 135 15.21 -10.51 19.50
C ASN A 135 14.01 -9.80 20.12
N PHE A 136 13.01 -10.56 20.53
CA PHE A 136 11.79 -10.06 21.15
C PHE A 136 11.78 -10.32 22.66
N SER A 137 10.96 -9.56 23.38
CA SER A 137 10.61 -9.87 24.77
C SER A 137 9.79 -11.16 24.87
N LYS A 138 9.70 -11.70 26.08
CA LYS A 138 8.90 -12.91 26.37
C LYS A 138 7.43 -12.79 25.99
N ASP A 139 6.92 -11.56 25.84
CA ASP A 139 5.50 -11.30 25.50
C ASP A 139 5.14 -11.81 24.11
N LEU A 140 6.12 -12.04 23.22
CA LEU A 140 5.92 -12.74 21.96
C LEU A 140 5.24 -14.11 22.16
N LEU A 141 5.52 -14.79 23.25
CA LEU A 141 5.02 -16.12 23.55
C LEU A 141 3.54 -16.13 23.99
N ASN A 142 2.93 -14.95 24.23
CA ASN A 142 1.52 -14.81 24.61
C ASN A 142 0.56 -14.91 23.39
N ILE A 143 1.06 -15.36 22.25
CA ILE A 143 0.25 -15.60 21.04
C ILE A 143 -0.77 -16.72 21.28
N ASN A 144 -1.94 -16.66 20.61
CA ASN A 144 -2.89 -17.77 20.62
C ASN A 144 -2.35 -18.94 19.79
N GLU A 145 -2.64 -20.17 20.22
CA GLU A 145 -2.21 -21.40 19.54
C GLU A 145 -2.56 -21.42 18.03
N LYS A 146 -3.77 -21.01 17.68
CA LYS A 146 -4.24 -20.97 16.27
C LYS A 146 -3.49 -19.97 15.38
N ASP A 147 -2.83 -18.97 15.97
CA ASP A 147 -2.17 -17.87 15.27
C ASP A 147 -0.64 -17.96 15.37
N GLU A 148 -0.08 -18.88 16.17
CA GLU A 148 1.38 -18.97 16.40
C GLU A 148 2.18 -19.23 15.14
N GLU A 149 1.73 -20.13 14.24
CA GLU A 149 2.40 -20.39 12.97
C GLU A 149 2.28 -19.22 12.02
N LYS A 150 1.11 -18.57 11.96
CA LYS A 150 0.88 -17.37 11.14
C LYS A 150 1.74 -16.19 11.59
N MET A 151 2.00 -16.06 12.89
CA MET A 151 2.91 -15.04 13.41
C MET A 151 4.32 -15.24 12.87
N ILE A 152 4.84 -16.46 12.88
CA ILE A 152 6.16 -16.79 12.33
C ILE A 152 6.19 -16.54 10.82
N GLU A 153 5.14 -16.95 10.09
CA GLU A 153 4.99 -16.68 8.66
C GLU A 153 5.02 -15.18 8.36
N ALA A 154 4.26 -14.38 9.10
CA ALA A 154 4.20 -12.92 8.94
C ALA A 154 5.56 -12.27 9.19
N ILE A 155 6.27 -12.67 10.24
CA ILE A 155 7.61 -12.14 10.56
C ILE A 155 8.61 -12.49 9.45
N ILE A 156 8.69 -13.77 9.05
CA ILE A 156 9.64 -14.22 8.04
C ILE A 156 9.37 -13.53 6.70
N TYR A 157 8.12 -13.56 6.22
CA TYR A 157 7.77 -13.00 4.91
C TYR A 157 7.91 -11.48 4.86
N SER A 158 7.57 -10.78 5.92
CA SER A 158 7.76 -9.32 5.99
C SER A 158 9.22 -8.94 5.95
N LEU A 159 10.04 -9.52 6.83
CA LEU A 159 11.43 -9.14 6.97
C LEU A 159 12.30 -9.59 5.79
N THR A 160 12.02 -10.77 5.19
CA THR A 160 12.72 -11.22 3.97
C THR A 160 12.20 -10.56 2.68
N SER A 161 11.23 -9.67 2.76
CA SER A 161 10.83 -8.83 1.62
C SER A 161 11.62 -7.53 1.53
N ILE A 162 12.41 -7.22 2.54
CA ILE A 162 13.29 -6.05 2.57
C ILE A 162 14.55 -6.37 1.79
N GLU A 163 14.95 -5.48 0.89
CA GLU A 163 16.19 -5.64 0.12
C GLU A 163 17.40 -5.77 1.05
N GLY A 164 18.23 -6.75 0.79
CA GLY A 164 19.42 -7.07 1.61
C GLY A 164 19.15 -8.04 2.75
N ILE A 165 17.92 -8.54 2.96
CA ILE A 165 17.58 -9.54 3.97
C ILE A 165 17.06 -10.81 3.29
N ASP A 166 17.88 -11.87 3.30
CA ASP A 166 17.52 -13.15 2.68
C ASP A 166 16.93 -14.14 3.70
N LYS A 167 17.35 -14.04 4.96
CA LYS A 167 16.94 -14.96 6.04
C LYS A 167 16.69 -14.24 7.35
N VAL A 168 15.88 -14.87 8.21
CA VAL A 168 15.52 -14.34 9.53
C VAL A 168 15.76 -15.39 10.60
N THR A 169 16.35 -14.97 11.73
CA THR A 169 16.43 -15.72 12.98
C THR A 169 15.61 -15.00 14.03
N ILE A 170 14.67 -15.70 14.66
CA ILE A 170 13.82 -15.16 15.72
C ILE A 170 14.38 -15.62 17.07
N GLN A 171 14.61 -14.67 17.96
CA GLN A 171 14.99 -14.90 19.33
C GLN A 171 13.94 -14.34 20.30
N VAL A 172 13.86 -14.96 21.46
CA VAL A 172 13.08 -14.49 22.62
C VAL A 172 14.02 -14.44 23.82
N GLU A 173 14.15 -13.27 24.44
CA GLU A 173 15.07 -13.03 25.56
C GLU A 173 16.50 -13.53 25.26
N GLY A 174 16.96 -13.28 24.01
CA GLY A 174 18.30 -13.66 23.56
C GLY A 174 18.49 -15.14 23.19
N LYS A 175 17.45 -15.98 23.29
CA LYS A 175 17.49 -17.40 22.92
C LYS A 175 16.72 -17.63 21.62
N THR A 176 17.31 -18.38 20.70
CA THR A 176 16.62 -18.76 19.46
C THR A 176 15.36 -19.54 19.77
N LEU A 177 14.26 -19.19 19.09
CA LEU A 177 12.97 -19.83 19.25
C LEU A 177 12.98 -21.19 18.52
N GLU A 178 13.22 -22.26 19.25
CA GLU A 178 13.34 -23.61 18.68
C GLU A 178 11.99 -24.33 18.52
N ASN A 179 10.99 -23.89 19.27
CA ASN A 179 9.64 -24.51 19.25
C ASN A 179 8.57 -23.44 19.31
N LEU A 180 7.44 -23.69 18.64
CA LEU A 180 6.24 -22.88 18.78
C LEU A 180 5.73 -22.91 20.23
N PRO A 181 5.17 -21.78 20.76
CA PRO A 181 4.87 -21.66 22.19
C PRO A 181 3.87 -22.70 22.70
N HIS A 182 2.84 -23.02 21.93
CA HIS A 182 1.71 -23.89 22.34
C HIS A 182 1.79 -25.29 21.72
N SER A 183 1.81 -25.40 20.39
CA SER A 183 1.87 -26.68 19.69
C SER A 183 3.19 -27.44 19.87
N LYS A 184 4.23 -26.78 20.37
CA LYS A 184 5.59 -27.33 20.52
C LYS A 184 6.20 -27.84 19.21
N LYS A 185 5.64 -27.45 18.09
CA LYS A 185 6.19 -27.76 16.76
C LYS A 185 7.60 -27.17 16.64
N ASN A 186 8.56 -28.01 16.27
CA ASN A 186 9.95 -27.60 16.12
C ASN A 186 10.14 -26.63 14.94
N ILE A 187 10.94 -25.60 15.14
CA ILE A 187 11.38 -24.67 14.12
C ILE A 187 12.90 -24.59 14.14
N THR A 188 13.51 -24.67 12.97
CA THR A 188 14.95 -24.46 12.79
C THR A 188 15.19 -23.09 12.17
N PHE A 189 16.14 -22.33 12.71
CA PHE A 189 16.56 -21.04 12.17
C PHE A 189 18.00 -21.10 11.64
N PRO A 190 18.40 -20.22 10.69
CA PRO A 190 17.60 -19.14 10.07
C PRO A 190 16.62 -19.65 9.03
N GLN A 191 15.48 -18.96 8.87
CA GLN A 191 14.44 -19.27 7.90
C GLN A 191 14.37 -18.22 6.78
N ASP A 192 13.95 -18.66 5.60
CA ASP A 192 13.62 -17.85 4.44
C ASP A 192 12.15 -18.11 3.98
N LYS A 193 11.75 -17.57 2.84
CA LYS A 193 10.39 -17.78 2.28
C LYS A 193 10.06 -19.24 1.97
N LYS A 194 11.04 -20.17 1.99
CA LYS A 194 10.77 -21.62 1.87
C LYS A 194 10.07 -22.19 3.11
N TYR A 195 10.04 -21.42 4.21
CA TYR A 195 9.23 -21.78 5.37
C TYR A 195 7.75 -22.00 5.00
N GLY A 196 7.28 -21.31 3.94
CA GLY A 196 5.90 -21.34 3.49
C GLY A 196 5.01 -20.36 4.24
N ILE A 197 3.84 -20.07 3.68
CA ILE A 197 2.84 -19.11 4.20
C ILE A 197 1.44 -19.59 3.85
N ASN A 198 0.47 -19.45 4.78
CA ASN A 198 -0.89 -19.96 4.60
C ASN A 198 -0.89 -21.39 4.05
N LYS A 199 -0.15 -22.27 4.71
CA LYS A 199 0.21 -23.60 4.19
C LYS A 199 -1.01 -24.46 3.93
N LYS A 200 -1.09 -25.04 2.73
CA LYS A 200 -2.09 -26.02 2.34
C LYS A 200 -1.39 -27.34 1.94
N TYR A 201 -1.78 -28.41 2.58
CA TYR A 201 -1.20 -29.74 2.33
C TYR A 201 -2.17 -30.57 1.50
N ASP A 202 -1.77 -30.87 0.26
CA ASP A 202 -2.49 -31.75 -0.65
C ASP A 202 -1.62 -32.98 -0.94
N LEU A 203 -1.45 -33.78 0.11
CA LEU A 203 -0.52 -34.91 0.12
C LEU A 203 -1.28 -36.23 0.18
N THR A 204 -1.00 -37.11 -0.76
CA THR A 204 -1.50 -38.49 -0.77
C THR A 204 -0.47 -39.48 -0.23
N THR A 205 0.82 -39.12 -0.26
CA THR A 205 1.94 -39.92 0.23
C THR A 205 2.96 -39.06 0.93
N THR A 206 3.91 -39.68 1.64
CA THR A 206 5.02 -38.97 2.30
C THR A 206 6.28 -38.85 1.41
N SER A 207 6.20 -39.31 0.15
CA SER A 207 7.31 -39.27 -0.80
C SER A 207 7.10 -38.21 -1.87
N SER A 208 8.21 -37.75 -2.46
CA SER A 208 8.22 -36.77 -3.56
C SER A 208 7.42 -35.50 -3.26
N ILE A 209 7.56 -35.00 -2.03
CA ILE A 209 6.87 -33.78 -1.62
C ILE A 209 7.63 -32.58 -2.17
N GLU A 210 6.95 -31.76 -2.92
CA GLU A 210 7.40 -30.45 -3.39
C GLU A 210 6.48 -29.35 -2.87
N SER A 211 7.02 -28.14 -2.79
CA SER A 211 6.23 -26.98 -2.43
C SER A 211 6.41 -25.84 -3.42
N TYR A 212 5.35 -25.09 -3.61
CA TYR A 212 5.35 -23.84 -4.36
C TYR A 212 4.38 -22.85 -3.72
N THR A 213 4.68 -21.56 -3.88
CA THR A 213 3.81 -20.48 -3.38
C THR A 213 3.14 -19.79 -4.55
N VAL A 214 1.82 -19.75 -4.54
CA VAL A 214 0.98 -19.04 -5.49
C VAL A 214 0.34 -17.84 -4.80
N TYR A 215 0.05 -16.81 -5.58
CA TYR A 215 -0.60 -15.60 -5.08
C TYR A 215 -2.01 -15.53 -5.63
N TYR A 216 -2.98 -15.65 -4.75
CA TYR A 216 -4.38 -15.44 -5.07
C TYR A 216 -4.77 -13.98 -4.82
N VAL A 217 -5.87 -13.56 -5.43
CA VAL A 217 -6.49 -12.26 -5.17
C VAL A 217 -7.60 -12.43 -4.15
N CYS A 218 -7.65 -11.55 -3.18
CA CYS A 218 -8.78 -11.39 -2.29
C CYS A 218 -9.34 -9.98 -2.47
N GLN A 219 -10.66 -9.86 -2.48
CA GLN A 219 -11.34 -8.59 -2.57
C GLN A 219 -11.99 -8.27 -1.24
N GLN A 220 -11.78 -7.03 -0.77
CA GLN A 220 -12.43 -6.50 0.41
C GLN A 220 -12.94 -5.10 0.10
N ASN A 221 -14.26 -4.93 0.05
CA ASN A 221 -14.91 -3.73 -0.46
C ASN A 221 -14.44 -3.43 -1.90
N ASP A 222 -13.87 -2.23 -2.12
CA ASP A 222 -13.31 -1.82 -3.42
C ASP A 222 -11.81 -2.10 -3.57
N ASP A 223 -11.16 -2.61 -2.51
CA ASP A 223 -9.73 -2.90 -2.51
C ASP A 223 -9.45 -4.36 -2.85
N GLN A 224 -8.41 -4.57 -3.67
CA GLN A 224 -7.88 -5.89 -3.99
C GLN A 224 -6.46 -6.03 -3.42
N TYR A 225 -6.18 -7.20 -2.86
CA TYR A 225 -4.86 -7.52 -2.33
C TYR A 225 -4.49 -8.97 -2.61
N TYR A 226 -3.19 -9.27 -2.47
CA TYR A 226 -2.67 -10.59 -2.75
C TYR A 226 -2.49 -11.41 -1.47
N VAL A 227 -2.98 -12.66 -1.52
CA VAL A 227 -2.81 -13.66 -0.48
C VAL A 227 -1.90 -14.76 -1.02
N PRO A 228 -0.67 -14.87 -0.51
CA PRO A 228 0.21 -15.99 -0.85
C PRO A 228 -0.27 -17.26 -0.16
N VAL A 229 -0.24 -18.36 -0.87
CA VAL A 229 -0.54 -19.69 -0.34
C VAL A 229 0.55 -20.65 -0.77
N THR A 230 1.22 -21.27 0.19
CA THR A 230 2.20 -22.32 -0.08
C THR A 230 1.48 -23.67 -0.09
N LYS A 231 1.51 -24.33 -1.23
CA LYS A 231 0.98 -25.68 -1.40
C LYS A 231 2.08 -26.71 -1.35
N TYR A 232 1.79 -27.82 -0.67
CA TYR A 232 2.65 -28.99 -0.59
C TYR A 232 1.93 -30.13 -1.33
N ILE A 233 2.56 -30.64 -2.37
CA ILE A 233 2.00 -31.68 -3.25
C ILE A 233 2.98 -32.82 -3.42
N ASN A 234 2.45 -33.98 -3.85
CA ASN A 234 3.29 -35.06 -4.33
C ASN A 234 3.55 -34.87 -5.84
N ASN A 235 4.75 -34.42 -6.21
CA ASN A 235 5.15 -34.28 -7.61
C ASN A 235 5.80 -35.56 -8.11
N LYS A 236 5.25 -36.15 -9.19
CA LYS A 236 5.77 -37.34 -9.85
C LYS A 236 6.67 -37.06 -11.05
N GLY A 237 7.26 -35.84 -11.09
CA GLY A 237 8.15 -35.41 -12.16
C GLY A 237 7.47 -34.54 -13.22
N GLU A 238 6.32 -33.94 -12.88
CA GLU A 238 5.68 -32.93 -13.72
C GLU A 238 6.45 -31.58 -13.65
N ASP A 239 6.36 -30.84 -14.76
CA ASP A 239 6.97 -29.50 -14.80
C ASP A 239 6.33 -28.56 -13.78
N LYS A 240 7.16 -27.91 -12.97
CA LYS A 240 6.71 -27.04 -11.89
C LYS A 240 5.89 -25.85 -12.40
N ILE A 241 6.24 -25.29 -13.57
CA ILE A 241 5.53 -24.14 -14.14
C ILE A 241 4.13 -24.60 -14.56
N LYS A 242 4.01 -25.78 -15.17
CA LYS A 242 2.72 -26.37 -15.53
C LYS A 242 1.83 -26.53 -14.31
N ILE A 243 2.34 -27.14 -13.23
CA ILE A 243 1.60 -27.32 -11.97
C ILE A 243 1.09 -25.97 -11.43
N ILE A 244 1.93 -24.92 -11.43
CA ILE A 244 1.56 -23.59 -10.93
C ILE A 244 0.46 -22.97 -11.81
N VAL A 245 0.56 -23.09 -13.13
CA VAL A 245 -0.45 -22.56 -14.06
C VAL A 245 -1.77 -23.31 -13.93
N ASP A 246 -1.74 -24.62 -13.88
CA ASP A 246 -2.93 -25.46 -13.68
C ASP A 246 -3.61 -25.11 -12.35
N GLU A 247 -2.84 -24.88 -11.29
CA GLU A 247 -3.36 -24.45 -9.99
C GLU A 247 -4.01 -23.07 -10.05
N LEU A 248 -3.37 -22.11 -10.71
CA LEU A 248 -3.92 -20.75 -10.85
C LEU A 248 -5.08 -20.69 -11.85
N SER A 249 -5.23 -21.67 -12.74
CA SER A 249 -6.39 -21.79 -13.63
C SER A 249 -7.60 -22.36 -12.90
N THR A 250 -7.41 -22.97 -11.74
CA THR A 250 -8.46 -23.54 -10.90
C THR A 250 -8.71 -22.64 -9.71
N SER A 251 -9.74 -21.79 -9.75
CA SER A 251 -10.02 -20.87 -8.65
C SER A 251 -10.58 -21.61 -7.43
N PRO A 252 -10.00 -21.40 -6.23
CA PRO A 252 -10.50 -22.03 -5.01
C PRO A 252 -11.75 -21.32 -4.44
N ILE A 253 -12.46 -20.52 -5.23
CA ILE A 253 -13.56 -19.63 -4.80
C ILE A 253 -14.72 -20.37 -4.11
N TYR A 254 -14.92 -21.64 -4.45
CA TYR A 254 -15.99 -22.44 -3.84
C TYR A 254 -15.68 -22.90 -2.40
N GLU A 255 -14.41 -22.88 -2.02
CA GLU A 255 -13.96 -23.29 -0.68
C GLU A 255 -13.45 -22.12 0.16
N THR A 256 -13.07 -21.03 -0.51
CA THR A 256 -12.39 -19.88 0.12
C THR A 256 -12.80 -18.58 -0.55
N ASN A 257 -12.48 -17.44 0.07
CA ASN A 257 -12.66 -16.11 -0.54
C ASN A 257 -11.51 -15.72 -1.48
N LEU A 258 -10.68 -16.68 -1.86
CA LEU A 258 -9.53 -16.45 -2.72
C LEU A 258 -9.91 -16.68 -4.19
N MET A 259 -9.51 -15.74 -5.03
CA MET A 259 -9.75 -15.80 -6.47
C MET A 259 -8.43 -15.98 -7.22
N SER A 260 -8.43 -16.78 -8.27
CA SER A 260 -7.32 -16.80 -9.20
C SER A 260 -7.32 -15.54 -10.06
N TYR A 261 -6.13 -15.08 -10.41
CA TYR A 261 -5.94 -14.00 -11.38
C TYR A 261 -5.96 -14.51 -12.84
N LEU A 262 -5.73 -15.80 -13.03
CA LEU A 262 -5.77 -16.43 -14.37
C LEU A 262 -7.20 -16.86 -14.70
N ASP A 263 -7.58 -16.65 -15.96
CA ASP A 263 -8.82 -17.22 -16.50
C ASP A 263 -8.69 -18.75 -16.53
N THR A 264 -9.80 -19.45 -16.27
CA THR A 264 -9.90 -20.93 -16.30
C THR A 264 -9.56 -21.54 -17.65
N ASN A 265 -9.50 -20.74 -18.71
CA ASN A 265 -9.16 -21.19 -20.08
C ASN A 265 -7.68 -21.02 -20.43
N VAL A 266 -6.84 -20.57 -19.50
CA VAL A 266 -5.41 -20.41 -19.74
C VAL A 266 -4.74 -21.78 -19.75
N VAL A 267 -4.13 -22.13 -20.88
CA VAL A 267 -3.35 -23.35 -21.06
C VAL A 267 -1.93 -22.97 -21.48
N LEU A 268 -0.94 -23.58 -20.84
CA LEU A 268 0.45 -23.48 -21.28
C LEU A 268 0.55 -24.11 -22.68
N LYS A 269 1.12 -23.35 -23.62
CA LYS A 269 1.55 -23.91 -24.92
C LYS A 269 3.00 -24.36 -24.78
N ASP A 270 3.25 -25.57 -25.20
CA ASP A 270 4.60 -26.15 -25.36
C ASP A 270 5.44 -25.34 -26.35
#